data_9b69918ef079d9a5d24365e230a5f29e
#
_entry.id   9b69918ef079d9a5d24365e230a5f29e
#
_cell.length_a   1.000
_cell.length_b   1.000
_cell.length_c   1.000
_cell.angle_alpha   90.00
_cell.angle_beta   90.00
_cell.angle_gamma   90.00
#
_symmetry.space_group_name_H-M   'P 1'
#
loop_
_entity.id
_entity.type
_entity.pdbx_description
1 polymer ?
#
loop_
_entity_poly.entity_id
_entity_poly.type
_entity_poly.pdbx_seq_one_letter_code
_entity_poly.pdbx_strand_id
1 'polypeptide(L)'
;MNPALRVVLLGYGMAGRILHAPLIEAAKGFELRGVVTSDQERSLQAQSDLPLAKVFESSDAAWSLAGEFDIAVIATATASHLPLALMALQCGMHVVIEKPVAGSSEDVSTLTEAAHAAGRQVHVFQNRRWDSDFLTLRGLIDSGSLGKLHRLESRMESLRERAKSSWRDSPHPEDLGGVVLDLGSHLVDQALEVMGPVLCVSAHARSIRNVEIADDDMQMVLTHESGAISTLIASKAAAFSGPRFTVLGTHGAVRIDPLDSQESELRAGKMPGSDNWGVEPPSAFATLRTIRESKVVGEETIPLKRGRWDNYYPAVRDAIMHGDPAPVPLTDVVANMRVIDSARLASVSGVVVNLNPSASHGN
;
A
#
# COMPACT_ATOMS: atom_id res chain seq x y z
N MET A 1 -18.51 3.48 27.03
CA MET A 1 -18.08 3.31 25.62
C MET A 1 -17.18 4.51 25.30
N ASN A 2 -16.00 4.28 24.74
CA ASN A 2 -15.15 5.38 24.29
C ASN A 2 -15.90 6.15 23.17
N PRO A 3 -15.75 7.48 23.10
CA PRO A 3 -16.36 8.26 22.03
C PRO A 3 -15.82 7.83 20.66
N ALA A 4 -16.63 8.01 19.63
CA ALA A 4 -16.18 7.76 18.27
C ALA A 4 -15.11 8.80 17.86
N LEU A 5 -14.12 8.36 17.08
CA LEU A 5 -13.10 9.22 16.50
C LEU A 5 -13.71 9.98 15.31
N ARG A 6 -13.65 11.31 15.38
CA ARG A 6 -14.22 12.23 14.38
C ARG A 6 -13.22 12.41 13.24
N VAL A 7 -13.63 12.09 12.03
CA VAL A 7 -12.76 12.03 10.85
C VAL A 7 -13.05 13.18 9.89
N VAL A 8 -11.99 13.81 9.40
CA VAL A 8 -12.01 14.62 8.17
C VAL A 8 -11.26 13.91 7.07
N LEU A 9 -11.90 13.70 5.92
CA LEU A 9 -11.33 13.04 4.73
C LEU A 9 -10.91 14.08 3.71
N LEU A 10 -9.62 14.17 3.41
CA LEU A 10 -9.04 15.09 2.44
C LEU A 10 -8.88 14.38 1.09
N GLY A 11 -9.60 14.85 0.09
CA GLY A 11 -9.67 14.26 -1.24
C GLY A 11 -10.86 13.29 -1.38
N TYR A 12 -11.75 13.59 -2.33
CA TYR A 12 -12.93 12.76 -2.65
C TYR A 12 -12.84 12.20 -4.08
N GLY A 13 -11.60 11.85 -4.49
CA GLY A 13 -11.31 11.09 -5.70
C GLY A 13 -11.53 9.59 -5.50
N MET A 14 -10.89 8.79 -6.35
CA MET A 14 -11.02 7.32 -6.32
C MET A 14 -10.68 6.74 -4.93
N ALA A 15 -9.53 7.11 -4.34
CA ALA A 15 -9.13 6.59 -3.04
C ALA A 15 -10.08 7.05 -1.93
N GLY A 16 -10.36 8.35 -1.82
CA GLY A 16 -11.23 8.88 -0.78
C GLY A 16 -12.65 8.34 -0.85
N ARG A 17 -13.27 8.40 -2.04
CA ARG A 17 -14.67 8.00 -2.23
C ARG A 17 -14.87 6.49 -2.22
N ILE A 18 -14.01 5.75 -2.96
CA ILE A 18 -14.23 4.31 -3.20
C ILE A 18 -13.56 3.45 -2.11
N LEU A 19 -12.40 3.86 -1.59
CA LEU A 19 -11.69 3.05 -0.62
C LEU A 19 -11.95 3.53 0.82
N HIS A 20 -11.56 4.78 1.14
CA HIS A 20 -11.58 5.25 2.52
C HIS A 20 -12.99 5.45 3.10
N ALA A 21 -13.87 6.18 2.41
CA ALA A 21 -15.20 6.49 2.94
C ALA A 21 -15.99 5.23 3.34
N PRO A 22 -16.14 4.20 2.48
CA PRO A 22 -16.87 2.98 2.86
C PRO A 22 -16.20 2.20 3.99
N LEU A 23 -14.86 2.16 4.05
CA LEU A 23 -14.12 1.47 5.11
C LEU A 23 -14.24 2.19 6.46
N ILE A 24 -14.27 3.54 6.47
CA ILE A 24 -14.48 4.35 7.67
C ILE A 24 -15.91 4.16 8.17
N GLU A 25 -16.91 4.24 7.29
CA GLU A 25 -18.31 4.09 7.67
C GLU A 25 -18.65 2.70 8.19
N ALA A 26 -17.99 1.65 7.66
CA ALA A 26 -18.14 0.29 8.14
C ALA A 26 -17.43 0.04 9.49
N ALA A 27 -16.43 0.84 9.83
CA ALA A 27 -15.63 0.67 11.03
C ALA A 27 -16.31 1.26 12.27
N LYS A 28 -16.63 0.42 13.25
CA LYS A 28 -17.22 0.87 14.51
C LYS A 28 -16.27 1.82 15.25
N GLY A 29 -16.83 2.92 15.75
CA GLY A 29 -16.09 3.90 16.55
C GLY A 29 -15.38 4.96 15.72
N PHE A 30 -15.80 5.15 14.47
CA PHE A 30 -15.46 6.30 13.64
C PHE A 30 -16.74 7.04 13.23
N GLU A 31 -16.60 8.34 13.02
CA GLU A 31 -17.63 9.21 12.45
C GLU A 31 -17.00 10.09 11.37
N LEU A 32 -17.36 9.90 10.12
CA LEU A 32 -16.91 10.73 9.01
C LEU A 32 -17.70 12.04 9.03
N ARG A 33 -17.12 13.09 9.62
CA ARG A 33 -17.76 14.40 9.86
C ARG A 33 -17.41 15.46 8.82
N GLY A 34 -16.30 15.30 8.12
CA GLY A 34 -15.85 16.28 7.14
C GLY A 34 -15.26 15.63 5.90
N VAL A 35 -15.48 16.26 4.75
CA VAL A 35 -14.84 15.92 3.47
C VAL A 35 -14.28 17.20 2.86
N VAL A 36 -13.03 17.15 2.39
CA VAL A 36 -12.39 18.26 1.70
C VAL A 36 -12.23 17.91 0.23
N THR A 37 -12.81 18.73 -0.66
CA THR A 37 -12.63 18.63 -2.11
C THR A 37 -12.86 19.99 -2.76
N SER A 38 -11.96 20.43 -3.63
CA SER A 38 -12.09 21.66 -4.41
C SER A 38 -12.87 21.48 -5.74
N ASP A 39 -13.14 20.24 -6.09
CA ASP A 39 -13.86 19.86 -7.31
C ASP A 39 -15.38 19.92 -7.04
N GLN A 40 -16.10 20.72 -7.82
CA GLN A 40 -17.53 20.96 -7.61
C GLN A 40 -18.38 19.69 -7.82
N GLU A 41 -18.04 18.85 -8.79
CA GLU A 41 -18.77 17.61 -9.05
C GLU A 41 -18.60 16.63 -7.88
N ARG A 42 -17.36 16.48 -7.40
CA ARG A 42 -17.05 15.67 -6.22
C ARG A 42 -17.65 16.23 -4.94
N SER A 43 -17.80 17.55 -4.84
CA SER A 43 -18.47 18.19 -3.71
C SER A 43 -19.96 17.79 -3.65
N LEU A 44 -20.66 17.88 -4.77
CA LEU A 44 -22.05 17.42 -4.88
C LEU A 44 -22.18 15.92 -4.62
N GLN A 45 -21.23 15.13 -5.13
CA GLN A 45 -21.20 13.69 -4.89
C GLN A 45 -20.97 13.36 -3.41
N ALA A 46 -20.05 14.08 -2.72
CA ALA A 46 -19.80 13.89 -1.30
C ALA A 46 -21.03 14.24 -0.44
N GLN A 47 -21.75 15.32 -0.79
CA GLN A 47 -23.00 15.68 -0.13
C GLN A 47 -24.09 14.62 -0.28
N SER A 48 -24.15 13.97 -1.47
CA SER A 48 -25.09 12.88 -1.73
C SER A 48 -24.72 11.59 -1.01
N ASP A 49 -23.43 11.18 -1.08
CA ASP A 49 -22.95 9.93 -0.52
C ASP A 49 -22.91 9.98 1.02
N LEU A 50 -22.59 11.16 1.59
CA LEU A 50 -22.28 11.37 3.02
C LEU A 50 -23.09 12.56 3.59
N PRO A 51 -24.42 12.45 3.69
CA PRO A 51 -25.30 13.57 4.02
C PRO A 51 -25.08 14.17 5.42
N LEU A 52 -24.38 13.45 6.32
CA LEU A 52 -24.05 13.92 7.65
C LEU A 52 -22.66 14.59 7.73
N ALA A 53 -21.83 14.47 6.71
CA ALA A 53 -20.51 15.07 6.66
C ALA A 53 -20.57 16.49 6.07
N LYS A 54 -19.83 17.41 6.70
CA LYS A 54 -19.66 18.77 6.17
C LYS A 54 -18.64 18.73 5.01
N VAL A 55 -19.00 19.31 3.87
CA VAL A 55 -18.09 19.44 2.73
C VAL A 55 -17.38 20.77 2.76
N PHE A 56 -16.06 20.77 2.61
CA PHE A 56 -15.17 21.92 2.61
C PHE A 56 -14.52 22.06 1.24
N GLU A 57 -14.40 23.28 0.74
CA GLU A 57 -13.75 23.57 -0.56
C GLU A 57 -12.20 23.55 -0.47
N SER A 58 -11.64 23.71 0.74
CA SER A 58 -10.20 23.70 0.97
C SER A 58 -9.84 23.06 2.30
N SER A 59 -8.58 22.62 2.43
CA SER A 59 -8.03 22.14 3.70
C SER A 59 -8.02 23.26 4.77
N ASP A 60 -7.75 24.50 4.40
CA ASP A 60 -7.73 25.63 5.34
C ASP A 60 -9.09 25.85 5.98
N ALA A 61 -10.17 25.70 5.20
CA ALA A 61 -11.53 25.76 5.74
C ALA A 61 -11.80 24.64 6.75
N ALA A 62 -11.26 23.45 6.54
CA ALA A 62 -11.36 22.34 7.49
C ALA A 62 -10.48 22.59 8.73
N TRP A 63 -9.25 23.10 8.55
CA TRP A 63 -8.34 23.41 9.65
C TRP A 63 -8.87 24.48 10.59
N SER A 64 -9.67 25.43 10.09
CA SER A 64 -10.33 26.43 10.94
C SER A 64 -11.29 25.81 11.97
N LEU A 65 -11.70 24.56 11.75
CA LEU A 65 -12.56 23.76 12.63
C LEU A 65 -11.83 22.51 13.17
N ALA A 66 -10.51 22.56 13.28
CA ALA A 66 -9.68 21.40 13.68
C ALA A 66 -10.15 20.74 14.99
N GLY A 67 -10.66 21.52 15.95
CA GLY A 67 -11.21 20.99 17.21
C GLY A 67 -12.45 20.08 17.06
N GLU A 68 -13.05 20.02 15.86
CA GLU A 68 -14.15 19.11 15.54
C GLU A 68 -13.68 17.74 15.07
N PHE A 69 -12.36 17.55 14.83
CA PHE A 69 -11.78 16.34 14.26
C PHE A 69 -10.67 15.77 15.15
N ASP A 70 -10.60 14.45 15.20
CA ASP A 70 -9.57 13.69 15.90
C ASP A 70 -8.54 13.10 14.93
N ILE A 71 -8.97 12.83 13.69
CA ILE A 71 -8.17 12.20 12.63
C ILE A 71 -8.38 12.92 11.31
N ALA A 72 -7.27 13.19 10.60
CA ALA A 72 -7.26 13.56 9.20
C ALA A 72 -6.88 12.35 8.34
N VAL A 73 -7.74 11.98 7.38
CA VAL A 73 -7.46 10.94 6.39
C VAL A 73 -7.07 11.62 5.08
N ILE A 74 -5.84 11.41 4.62
CA ILE A 74 -5.27 12.08 3.45
C ILE A 74 -5.28 11.12 2.26
N ALA A 75 -6.19 11.37 1.32
CA ALA A 75 -6.43 10.57 0.11
C ALA A 75 -6.36 11.43 -1.17
N THR A 76 -5.45 12.38 -1.20
CA THR A 76 -5.20 13.33 -2.28
C THR A 76 -4.16 12.80 -3.28
N ALA A 77 -3.58 13.65 -4.13
CA ALA A 77 -2.41 13.32 -4.93
C ALA A 77 -1.16 13.25 -4.03
N THR A 78 -0.22 12.35 -4.35
CA THR A 78 0.96 12.07 -3.51
C THR A 78 1.76 13.31 -3.15
N ALA A 79 1.93 14.25 -4.07
CA ALA A 79 2.68 15.50 -3.84
C ALA A 79 2.12 16.35 -2.68
N SER A 80 0.84 16.22 -2.36
CA SER A 80 0.21 16.96 -1.27
C SER A 80 0.15 16.18 0.06
N HIS A 81 0.60 14.94 0.10
CA HIS A 81 0.52 14.10 1.29
C HIS A 81 1.29 14.68 2.47
N LEU A 82 2.59 14.92 2.30
CA LEU A 82 3.44 15.42 3.36
C LEU A 82 2.99 16.78 3.91
N PRO A 83 2.76 17.84 3.10
CA PRO A 83 2.33 19.12 3.63
C PRO A 83 0.99 19.07 4.36
N LEU A 84 0.03 18.28 3.86
CA LEU A 84 -1.27 18.12 4.54
C LEU A 84 -1.15 17.34 5.84
N ALA A 85 -0.29 16.32 5.89
CA ALA A 85 -0.05 15.53 7.10
C ALA A 85 0.63 16.37 8.19
N LEU A 86 1.64 17.17 7.83
CA LEU A 86 2.30 18.08 8.78
C LEU A 86 1.33 19.11 9.35
N MET A 87 0.47 19.68 8.52
CA MET A 87 -0.55 20.62 8.98
C MET A 87 -1.59 19.95 9.89
N ALA A 88 -2.05 18.75 9.58
CA ALA A 88 -2.97 18.00 10.43
C ALA A 88 -2.36 17.71 11.81
N LEU A 89 -1.08 17.32 11.86
CA LEU A 89 -0.35 17.12 13.11
C LEU A 89 -0.22 18.42 13.92
N GLN A 90 0.08 19.55 13.27
CA GLN A 90 0.12 20.87 13.92
C GLN A 90 -1.23 21.28 14.49
N CYS A 91 -2.33 20.88 13.83
CA CYS A 91 -3.68 21.07 14.32
C CYS A 91 -4.08 20.07 15.43
N GLY A 92 -3.18 19.19 15.87
CA GLY A 92 -3.39 18.23 16.96
C GLY A 92 -4.19 17.00 16.57
N MET A 93 -4.29 16.66 15.29
CA MET A 93 -4.99 15.46 14.79
C MET A 93 -4.01 14.28 14.60
N HIS A 94 -4.52 13.07 14.75
CA HIS A 94 -3.88 11.88 14.20
C HIS A 94 -4.03 11.88 12.67
N VAL A 95 -3.17 11.14 11.97
CA VAL A 95 -3.17 11.11 10.51
C VAL A 95 -3.31 9.67 10.02
N VAL A 96 -4.20 9.43 9.07
CA VAL A 96 -4.17 8.29 8.16
C VAL A 96 -3.79 8.83 6.78
N ILE A 97 -2.83 8.20 6.11
CA ILE A 97 -2.31 8.71 4.84
C ILE A 97 -2.22 7.60 3.81
N GLU A 98 -2.63 7.92 2.58
CA GLU A 98 -2.48 7.01 1.44
C GLU A 98 -1.01 6.75 1.11
N LYS A 99 -0.79 5.61 0.49
CA LYS A 99 0.51 5.25 -0.07
C LYS A 99 0.67 5.80 -1.53
N PRO A 100 1.89 6.08 -1.99
CA PRO A 100 3.08 6.27 -1.17
C PRO A 100 2.92 7.47 -0.26
N VAL A 101 3.52 7.41 0.92
CA VAL A 101 3.35 8.46 1.94
C VAL A 101 3.90 9.80 1.47
N ALA A 102 5.02 9.76 0.75
CA ALA A 102 5.76 10.92 0.29
C ALA A 102 6.68 10.54 -0.89
N GLY A 103 7.50 11.49 -1.35
CA GLY A 103 8.42 11.31 -2.47
C GLY A 103 9.73 10.60 -2.12
N SER A 104 10.10 10.55 -0.84
CA SER A 104 11.38 10.02 -0.37
C SER A 104 11.30 9.43 1.03
N SER A 105 12.32 8.66 1.42
CA SER A 105 12.47 8.14 2.78
C SER A 105 12.79 9.25 3.80
N GLU A 106 13.42 10.35 3.38
CA GLU A 106 13.69 11.53 4.21
C GLU A 106 12.39 12.24 4.59
N ASP A 107 11.46 12.38 3.65
CA ASP A 107 10.13 12.94 3.90
C ASP A 107 9.36 12.11 4.95
N VAL A 108 9.45 10.77 4.89
CA VAL A 108 8.82 9.90 5.90
C VAL A 108 9.47 10.08 7.26
N SER A 109 10.79 10.28 7.33
CA SER A 109 11.49 10.57 8.58
C SER A 109 11.03 11.90 9.16
N THR A 110 10.92 12.95 8.34
CA THR A 110 10.38 14.26 8.74
C THR A 110 8.96 14.14 9.30
N LEU A 111 8.10 13.37 8.64
CA LEU A 111 6.74 13.12 9.10
C LEU A 111 6.72 12.37 10.45
N THR A 112 7.63 11.41 10.63
CA THR A 112 7.76 10.64 11.87
C THR A 112 8.17 11.52 13.04
N GLU A 113 9.14 12.41 12.83
CA GLU A 113 9.59 13.38 13.83
C GLU A 113 8.47 14.36 14.21
N ALA A 114 7.74 14.88 13.21
CA ALA A 114 6.61 15.76 13.42
C ALA A 114 5.47 15.08 14.22
N ALA A 115 5.18 13.82 13.91
CA ALA A 115 4.19 13.04 14.66
C ALA A 115 4.57 12.87 16.13
N HIS A 116 5.83 12.53 16.37
CA HIS A 116 6.38 12.41 17.74
C HIS A 116 6.31 13.75 18.49
N ALA A 117 6.72 14.85 17.87
CA ALA A 117 6.68 16.19 18.46
C ALA A 117 5.25 16.65 18.80
N ALA A 118 4.27 16.30 17.96
CA ALA A 118 2.86 16.60 18.18
C ALA A 118 2.19 15.66 19.20
N GLY A 119 2.84 14.57 19.63
CA GLY A 119 2.22 13.53 20.45
C GLY A 119 1.02 12.87 19.74
N ARG A 120 1.12 12.73 18.42
CA ARG A 120 0.09 12.13 17.55
C ARG A 120 0.65 10.96 16.78
N GLN A 121 -0.24 10.15 16.22
CA GLN A 121 0.13 8.96 15.44
C GLN A 121 -0.13 9.20 13.95
N VAL A 122 0.72 8.62 13.11
CA VAL A 122 0.55 8.55 11.66
C VAL A 122 0.42 7.07 11.27
N HIS A 123 -0.62 6.76 10.51
CA HIS A 123 -0.93 5.43 10.01
C HIS A 123 -0.97 5.44 8.48
N VAL A 124 -0.27 4.52 7.86
CA VAL A 124 -0.19 4.42 6.40
C VAL A 124 -1.14 3.36 5.87
N PHE A 125 -1.90 3.70 4.83
CA PHE A 125 -2.88 2.79 4.24
C PHE A 125 -2.21 1.81 3.28
N GLN A 126 -1.35 0.93 3.81
CA GLN A 126 -0.80 -0.22 3.07
C GLN A 126 -1.82 -1.37 3.06
N ASN A 127 -2.98 -1.12 2.47
CA ASN A 127 -4.15 -2.01 2.47
C ASN A 127 -3.84 -3.42 1.94
N ARG A 128 -2.87 -3.55 1.03
CA ARG A 128 -2.53 -4.85 0.42
C ARG A 128 -1.85 -5.84 1.35
N ARG A 129 -1.53 -5.45 2.59
CA ARG A 129 -1.20 -6.39 3.67
C ARG A 129 -2.40 -7.25 4.07
N TRP A 130 -3.63 -6.83 3.73
CA TRP A 130 -4.89 -7.54 3.99
C TRP A 130 -5.55 -8.07 2.72
N ASP A 131 -4.81 -8.15 1.60
CA ASP A 131 -5.26 -8.83 0.38
C ASP A 131 -5.41 -10.34 0.63
N SER A 132 -6.39 -10.97 0.03
CA SER A 132 -6.68 -12.41 0.13
C SER A 132 -5.50 -13.28 -0.29
N ASP A 133 -4.82 -12.89 -1.37
CA ASP A 133 -3.63 -13.54 -1.91
C ASP A 133 -2.45 -13.43 -0.92
N PHE A 134 -2.21 -12.26 -0.35
CA PHE A 134 -1.11 -12.03 0.58
C PHE A 134 -1.36 -12.70 1.95
N LEU A 135 -2.60 -12.64 2.48
CA LEU A 135 -2.96 -13.33 3.71
C LEU A 135 -2.84 -14.86 3.57
N THR A 136 -3.12 -15.39 2.37
CA THR A 136 -2.92 -16.82 2.06
C THR A 136 -1.44 -17.16 2.05
N LEU A 137 -0.62 -16.36 1.34
CA LEU A 137 0.82 -16.52 1.31
C LEU A 137 1.44 -16.50 2.71
N ARG A 138 1.11 -15.49 3.53
CA ARG A 138 1.58 -15.38 4.92
C ARG A 138 1.20 -16.62 5.73
N GLY A 139 -0.04 -17.09 5.62
CA GLY A 139 -0.47 -18.29 6.34
C GLY A 139 0.32 -19.54 5.97
N LEU A 140 0.73 -19.69 4.70
CA LEU A 140 1.58 -20.81 4.27
C LEU A 140 3.03 -20.67 4.76
N ILE A 141 3.54 -19.45 4.85
CA ILE A 141 4.85 -19.17 5.44
C ILE A 141 4.84 -19.48 6.95
N ASP A 142 3.85 -18.94 7.68
CA ASP A 142 3.71 -19.09 9.12
C ASP A 142 3.51 -20.56 9.55
N SER A 143 2.85 -21.35 8.71
CA SER A 143 2.70 -22.81 8.94
C SER A 143 3.99 -23.61 8.76
N GLY A 144 5.06 -22.99 8.23
CA GLY A 144 6.30 -23.67 7.90
C GLY A 144 6.25 -24.54 6.64
N SER A 145 5.14 -24.53 5.90
CA SER A 145 4.94 -25.38 4.71
C SER A 145 5.97 -25.13 3.61
N LEU A 146 6.55 -23.92 3.55
CA LEU A 146 7.58 -23.57 2.57
C LEU A 146 9.03 -23.78 3.08
N GLY A 147 9.22 -23.90 4.40
CA GLY A 147 10.54 -23.94 5.01
C GLY A 147 11.28 -22.58 4.87
N LYS A 148 12.63 -22.60 4.76
CA LYS A 148 13.40 -21.37 4.56
C LYS A 148 13.18 -20.85 3.14
N LEU A 149 12.67 -19.62 3.04
CA LEU A 149 12.43 -18.96 1.76
C LEU A 149 13.76 -18.54 1.12
N HIS A 150 13.87 -18.69 -0.20
CA HIS A 150 15.05 -18.28 -0.96
C HIS A 150 14.71 -17.47 -2.22
N ARG A 151 13.44 -17.47 -2.71
CA ARG A 151 12.99 -16.66 -3.85
C ARG A 151 11.54 -16.23 -3.68
N LEU A 152 11.29 -14.96 -3.98
CA LEU A 152 9.96 -14.39 -4.19
C LEU A 152 9.89 -13.76 -5.59
N GLU A 153 8.85 -14.05 -6.35
CA GLU A 153 8.44 -13.26 -7.49
C GLU A 153 7.05 -12.70 -7.22
N SER A 154 6.87 -11.39 -7.39
CA SER A 154 5.59 -10.71 -7.15
C SER A 154 5.30 -9.74 -8.29
N ARG A 155 4.07 -9.80 -8.82
CA ARG A 155 3.69 -9.04 -10.01
C ARG A 155 2.38 -8.29 -9.83
N MET A 156 2.35 -7.06 -10.40
CA MET A 156 1.15 -6.28 -10.63
C MET A 156 1.17 -5.76 -12.07
N GLU A 157 0.59 -6.51 -12.97
CA GLU A 157 0.67 -6.28 -14.41
C GLU A 157 -0.72 -6.10 -15.01
N SER A 158 -0.86 -5.18 -15.94
CA SER A 158 -2.10 -4.92 -16.67
C SER A 158 -1.80 -4.29 -18.02
N LEU A 159 -2.71 -4.43 -18.98
CA LEU A 159 -2.66 -3.66 -20.21
C LEU A 159 -3.62 -2.47 -20.13
N ARG A 160 -3.08 -1.26 -20.25
CA ARG A 160 -3.84 -0.03 -20.37
C ARG A 160 -3.43 0.68 -21.65
N GLU A 161 -4.32 0.72 -22.62
CA GLU A 161 -4.04 1.25 -23.97
C GLU A 161 -3.58 2.70 -24.00
N ARG A 162 -4.10 3.54 -23.10
CA ARG A 162 -3.76 4.97 -23.01
C ARG A 162 -3.40 5.38 -21.60
N ALA A 163 -2.40 6.27 -21.50
CA ALA A 163 -2.16 7.02 -20.28
C ALA A 163 -3.40 7.88 -19.99
N LYS A 164 -3.84 7.88 -18.74
CA LYS A 164 -4.88 8.82 -18.31
C LYS A 164 -4.21 10.16 -18.04
N SER A 165 -4.87 11.26 -18.41
CA SER A 165 -4.47 12.60 -17.98
C SER A 165 -4.67 12.73 -16.45
N SER A 166 -3.71 12.22 -15.69
CA SER A 166 -3.73 12.24 -14.22
C SER A 166 -2.30 12.43 -13.70
N TRP A 167 -2.17 12.91 -12.49
CA TRP A 167 -0.88 13.06 -11.82
C TRP A 167 -0.06 11.75 -11.78
N ARG A 168 -0.72 10.58 -11.76
CA ARG A 168 -0.04 9.26 -11.77
C ARG A 168 0.73 8.96 -13.07
N ASP A 169 0.31 9.57 -14.16
CA ASP A 169 0.97 9.41 -15.47
C ASP A 169 1.80 10.65 -15.83
N SER A 170 1.87 11.68 -14.95
CA SER A 170 2.64 12.91 -15.18
C SER A 170 4.14 12.62 -15.21
N PRO A 171 4.87 13.14 -16.20
CA PRO A 171 6.33 13.02 -16.28
C PRO A 171 7.07 13.95 -15.31
N HIS A 172 6.37 14.89 -14.69
CA HIS A 172 6.97 15.87 -13.79
C HIS A 172 7.33 15.22 -12.45
N PRO A 173 8.60 15.25 -12.02
CA PRO A 173 9.05 14.62 -10.78
C PRO A 173 8.30 15.09 -9.53
N GLU A 174 7.85 16.35 -9.52
CA GLU A 174 7.08 16.96 -8.44
C GLU A 174 5.68 16.35 -8.25
N ASP A 175 5.11 15.75 -9.29
CA ASP A 175 3.80 15.09 -9.20
C ASP A 175 3.87 13.70 -8.57
N LEU A 176 5.10 13.15 -8.42
CA LEU A 176 5.35 11.84 -7.82
C LEU A 176 4.54 10.71 -8.47
N GLY A 177 4.43 10.75 -9.81
CA GLY A 177 3.78 9.73 -10.63
C GLY A 177 4.64 8.48 -10.85
N GLY A 178 4.16 7.57 -11.69
CA GLY A 178 4.86 6.36 -12.12
C GLY A 178 4.55 5.10 -11.34
N VAL A 179 4.81 3.94 -11.97
CA VAL A 179 4.52 2.63 -11.37
C VAL A 179 5.49 2.25 -10.26
N VAL A 180 6.70 2.84 -10.23
CA VAL A 180 7.65 2.62 -9.12
C VAL A 180 7.04 3.08 -7.81
N LEU A 181 6.45 4.27 -7.77
CA LEU A 181 5.78 4.79 -6.58
C LEU A 181 4.39 4.19 -6.38
N ASP A 182 3.59 4.08 -7.45
CA ASP A 182 2.18 3.64 -7.35
C ASP A 182 2.05 2.16 -7.00
N LEU A 183 2.70 1.27 -7.75
CA LEU A 183 2.61 -0.19 -7.57
C LEU A 183 3.84 -0.77 -6.86
N GLY A 184 5.03 -0.21 -7.12
CA GLY A 184 6.28 -0.65 -6.50
C GLY A 184 6.24 -0.54 -4.98
N SER A 185 5.62 0.50 -4.41
CA SER A 185 5.45 0.65 -2.96
C SER A 185 4.70 -0.51 -2.32
N HIS A 186 3.70 -1.07 -2.98
CA HIS A 186 2.99 -2.27 -2.50
C HIS A 186 3.84 -3.53 -2.62
N LEU A 187 4.53 -3.71 -3.77
CA LEU A 187 5.34 -4.90 -4.02
C LEU A 187 6.53 -4.97 -3.06
N VAL A 188 7.18 -3.81 -2.79
CA VAL A 188 8.30 -3.70 -1.85
C VAL A 188 7.82 -3.95 -0.42
N ASP A 189 6.68 -3.38 -0.01
CA ASP A 189 6.10 -3.60 1.32
C ASP A 189 5.88 -5.08 1.60
N GLN A 190 5.22 -5.78 0.68
CA GLN A 190 4.97 -7.21 0.80
C GLN A 190 6.25 -8.06 0.77
N ALA A 191 7.25 -7.66 -0.02
CA ALA A 191 8.54 -8.35 -0.05
C ALA A 191 9.31 -8.19 1.27
N LEU A 192 9.33 -6.99 1.85
CA LEU A 192 9.94 -6.73 3.16
C LEU A 192 9.25 -7.53 4.27
N GLU A 193 7.92 -7.62 4.26
CA GLU A 193 7.12 -8.37 5.23
C GLU A 193 7.47 -9.88 5.25
N VAL A 194 7.72 -10.49 4.09
CA VAL A 194 7.88 -11.95 4.01
C VAL A 194 9.32 -12.41 3.82
N MET A 195 10.19 -11.59 3.24
CA MET A 195 11.58 -11.94 2.96
C MET A 195 12.58 -11.23 3.89
N GLY A 196 12.11 -10.22 4.64
CA GLY A 196 12.93 -9.44 5.57
C GLY A 196 13.73 -8.31 4.91
N PRO A 197 14.69 -7.71 5.66
CA PRO A 197 15.44 -6.54 5.23
C PRO A 197 16.21 -6.73 3.92
N VAL A 198 16.33 -5.64 3.14
CA VAL A 198 17.02 -5.62 1.85
C VAL A 198 18.44 -5.10 2.01
N LEU A 199 19.40 -5.83 1.45
CA LEU A 199 20.81 -5.47 1.41
C LEU A 199 21.14 -4.58 0.20
N CYS A 200 20.66 -4.96 -0.99
CA CYS A 200 20.89 -4.17 -2.21
C CYS A 200 19.76 -4.32 -3.23
N VAL A 201 19.69 -3.35 -4.14
CA VAL A 201 18.66 -3.21 -5.17
C VAL A 201 19.30 -3.03 -6.55
N SER A 202 18.79 -3.76 -7.54
CA SER A 202 18.94 -3.48 -8.97
C SER A 202 17.56 -3.21 -9.55
N ALA A 203 17.41 -2.19 -10.40
CA ALA A 203 16.10 -1.84 -10.94
C ALA A 203 16.19 -1.26 -12.35
N HIS A 204 15.11 -1.45 -13.10
CA HIS A 204 14.82 -0.78 -14.36
C HIS A 204 13.40 -0.24 -14.29
N ALA A 205 13.24 1.06 -14.53
CA ALA A 205 11.95 1.72 -14.65
C ALA A 205 11.97 2.55 -15.95
N ARG A 206 10.90 2.46 -16.72
CA ARG A 206 10.83 3.08 -18.06
C ARG A 206 9.40 3.35 -18.47
N SER A 207 9.23 4.26 -19.43
CA SER A 207 7.95 4.57 -20.07
C SER A 207 7.87 3.80 -21.39
N ILE A 208 6.93 2.85 -21.50
CA ILE A 208 6.75 2.00 -22.67
C ILE A 208 5.65 2.53 -23.59
N ARG A 209 4.51 2.96 -23.01
CA ARG A 209 3.33 3.37 -23.78
C ARG A 209 3.52 4.75 -24.44
N ASN A 210 4.26 5.65 -23.80
CA ASN A 210 4.60 6.96 -24.31
C ASN A 210 5.81 7.52 -23.53
N VAL A 211 6.81 8.04 -24.23
CA VAL A 211 8.03 8.62 -23.61
C VAL A 211 7.78 9.93 -22.84
N GLU A 212 6.62 10.56 -23.03
CA GLU A 212 6.22 11.81 -22.37
C GLU A 212 5.42 11.59 -21.06
N ILE A 213 5.42 10.37 -20.51
CA ILE A 213 4.75 10.06 -19.25
C ILE A 213 5.76 9.53 -18.22
N ALA A 214 5.33 9.48 -16.95
CA ALA A 214 6.08 8.78 -15.91
C ALA A 214 6.28 7.30 -16.26
N ASP A 215 7.18 6.62 -15.55
CA ASP A 215 7.43 5.19 -15.72
C ASP A 215 6.12 4.38 -15.61
N ASP A 216 5.91 3.47 -16.55
CA ASP A 216 4.74 2.60 -16.62
C ASP A 216 5.09 1.11 -16.72
N ASP A 217 6.39 0.81 -16.65
CA ASP A 217 6.95 -0.53 -16.62
C ASP A 217 8.18 -0.54 -15.71
N MET A 218 8.20 -1.44 -14.73
CA MET A 218 9.33 -1.59 -13.81
C MET A 218 9.64 -3.05 -13.52
N GLN A 219 10.93 -3.32 -13.33
CA GLN A 219 11.46 -4.55 -12.75
C GLN A 219 12.49 -4.19 -11.70
N MET A 220 12.34 -4.73 -10.49
CA MET A 220 13.30 -4.63 -9.40
C MET A 220 13.76 -6.01 -8.97
N VAL A 221 15.05 -6.14 -8.65
CA VAL A 221 15.62 -7.30 -7.99
C VAL A 221 16.20 -6.86 -6.66
N LEU A 222 15.67 -7.42 -5.58
CA LEU A 222 16.08 -7.15 -4.21
C LEU A 222 16.90 -8.34 -3.71
N THR A 223 18.10 -8.11 -3.20
CA THR A 223 18.85 -9.11 -2.43
C THR A 223 18.60 -8.82 -0.96
N HIS A 224 18.05 -9.79 -0.23
CA HIS A 224 17.79 -9.67 1.20
C HIS A 224 19.00 -10.06 2.05
N GLU A 225 19.05 -9.57 3.29
CA GLU A 225 20.12 -9.92 4.24
C GLU A 225 20.22 -11.44 4.50
N SER A 226 19.10 -12.16 4.37
CA SER A 226 19.05 -13.63 4.45
C SER A 226 19.73 -14.36 3.29
N GLY A 227 20.14 -13.65 2.23
CA GLY A 227 20.60 -14.17 0.96
C GLY A 227 19.48 -14.56 -0.01
N ALA A 228 18.22 -14.38 0.38
CA ALA A 228 17.09 -14.59 -0.50
C ALA A 228 16.96 -13.48 -1.55
N ILE A 229 16.28 -13.77 -2.66
CA ILE A 229 16.10 -12.82 -3.78
C ILE A 229 14.61 -12.61 -4.02
N SER A 230 14.20 -11.34 -4.13
CA SER A 230 12.87 -10.96 -4.61
C SER A 230 12.96 -10.32 -6.00
N THR A 231 12.09 -10.73 -6.92
CA THR A 231 11.88 -10.09 -8.22
C THR A 231 10.49 -9.47 -8.24
N LEU A 232 10.43 -8.15 -8.35
CA LEU A 232 9.20 -7.36 -8.31
C LEU A 232 8.96 -6.74 -9.69
N ILE A 233 7.78 -6.96 -10.26
CA ILE A 233 7.43 -6.51 -11.60
C ILE A 233 6.09 -5.77 -11.54
N ALA A 234 6.06 -4.54 -12.06
CA ALA A 234 4.83 -3.80 -12.27
C ALA A 234 4.80 -3.22 -13.68
N SER A 235 3.69 -3.39 -14.38
CA SER A 235 3.55 -2.88 -15.72
C SER A 235 2.10 -2.48 -16.03
N LYS A 236 1.93 -1.34 -16.70
CA LYS A 236 0.67 -0.91 -17.32
C LYS A 236 0.66 -1.22 -18.83
N ALA A 237 1.71 -1.88 -19.35
CA ALA A 237 1.90 -2.23 -20.75
C ALA A 237 1.96 -3.74 -21.02
N ALA A 238 1.61 -4.57 -20.05
CA ALA A 238 1.67 -6.02 -20.14
C ALA A 238 0.37 -6.59 -20.71
N ALA A 239 0.45 -7.23 -21.89
CA ALA A 239 -0.69 -7.93 -22.50
C ALA A 239 -0.95 -9.31 -21.87
N PHE A 240 0.04 -9.88 -21.21
CA PHE A 240 -0.07 -11.08 -20.39
C PHE A 240 0.46 -10.78 -18.98
N SER A 241 -0.32 -11.14 -17.96
CA SER A 241 0.13 -11.08 -16.57
C SER A 241 0.73 -12.41 -16.16
N GLY A 242 1.86 -12.38 -15.45
CA GLY A 242 2.38 -13.55 -14.75
C GLY A 242 1.61 -13.82 -13.46
N PRO A 243 1.98 -14.89 -12.71
CA PRO A 243 1.42 -15.15 -11.38
C PRO A 243 1.60 -13.95 -10.46
N ARG A 244 0.57 -13.67 -9.63
CA ARG A 244 0.64 -12.63 -8.60
C ARG A 244 1.80 -12.88 -7.64
N PHE A 245 1.93 -14.14 -7.18
CA PHE A 245 3.06 -14.61 -6.37
C PHE A 245 3.59 -15.94 -6.87
N THR A 246 4.93 -16.08 -6.91
CA THR A 246 5.65 -17.36 -6.92
C THR A 246 6.69 -17.31 -5.82
N VAL A 247 6.58 -18.19 -4.82
CA VAL A 247 7.51 -18.23 -3.69
C VAL A 247 8.12 -19.62 -3.59
N LEU A 248 9.44 -19.66 -3.50
CA LEU A 248 10.21 -20.90 -3.41
C LEU A 248 10.89 -20.97 -2.04
N GLY A 249 10.71 -22.07 -1.36
CA GLY A 249 11.36 -22.41 -0.11
C GLY A 249 11.98 -23.81 -0.12
N THR A 250 12.64 -24.17 0.96
CA THR A 250 13.36 -25.45 1.06
C THR A 250 12.44 -26.68 1.20
N HIS A 251 11.21 -26.48 1.71
CA HIS A 251 10.24 -27.55 1.95
C HIS A 251 9.05 -27.51 0.99
N GLY A 252 8.88 -26.39 0.28
CA GLY A 252 7.75 -26.23 -0.64
C GLY A 252 7.88 -25.01 -1.53
N ALA A 253 6.97 -24.93 -2.50
CA ALA A 253 6.81 -23.81 -3.38
C ALA A 253 5.32 -23.48 -3.52
N VAL A 254 4.99 -22.20 -3.57
CA VAL A 254 3.60 -21.75 -3.76
C VAL A 254 3.51 -20.82 -4.97
N ARG A 255 2.44 -20.98 -5.74
CA ARG A 255 2.02 -20.08 -6.81
C ARG A 255 0.60 -19.61 -6.55
N ILE A 256 0.39 -18.31 -6.66
CA ILE A 256 -0.92 -17.66 -6.57
C ILE A 256 -1.08 -16.81 -7.83
N ASP A 257 -2.12 -17.07 -8.61
CA ASP A 257 -2.33 -16.36 -9.87
C ASP A 257 -3.19 -15.11 -9.73
N PRO A 258 -4.33 -15.12 -8.99
CA PRO A 258 -5.22 -13.97 -8.95
C PRO A 258 -4.74 -12.88 -8.00
N LEU A 259 -5.08 -11.64 -8.33
CA LEU A 259 -5.04 -10.49 -7.43
C LEU A 259 -6.33 -10.47 -6.62
N ASP A 260 -6.27 -9.97 -5.39
CA ASP A 260 -7.39 -9.72 -4.49
C ASP A 260 -8.54 -8.94 -5.15
N SER A 261 -9.77 -9.28 -4.78
CA SER A 261 -10.98 -8.71 -5.40
C SER A 261 -11.59 -7.52 -4.65
N GLN A 262 -11.10 -7.15 -3.46
CA GLN A 262 -11.75 -6.16 -2.59
C GLN A 262 -11.88 -4.77 -3.24
N GLU A 263 -10.91 -4.32 -4.05
CA GLU A 263 -11.04 -3.05 -4.78
C GLU A 263 -12.19 -3.11 -5.78
N SER A 264 -12.34 -4.21 -6.51
CA SER A 264 -13.45 -4.38 -7.47
C SER A 264 -14.80 -4.50 -6.76
N GLU A 265 -14.84 -5.11 -5.57
CA GLU A 265 -16.02 -5.18 -4.73
C GLU A 265 -16.47 -3.79 -4.26
N LEU A 266 -15.54 -2.93 -3.79
CA LEU A 266 -15.84 -1.55 -3.42
C LEU A 266 -16.35 -0.73 -4.61
N ARG A 267 -15.74 -0.89 -5.79
CA ARG A 267 -16.20 -0.25 -7.02
C ARG A 267 -17.61 -0.68 -7.44
N ALA A 268 -17.98 -1.91 -7.11
CA ALA A 268 -19.31 -2.44 -7.33
C ALA A 268 -20.31 -2.06 -6.21
N GLY A 269 -19.89 -1.27 -5.21
CA GLY A 269 -20.73 -0.82 -4.10
C GLY A 269 -20.96 -1.86 -3.01
N LYS A 270 -20.14 -2.93 -2.96
CA LYS A 270 -20.22 -3.92 -1.88
C LYS A 270 -19.70 -3.33 -0.58
N MET A 271 -20.46 -3.50 0.48
CA MET A 271 -20.13 -2.93 1.78
C MET A 271 -19.05 -3.74 2.51
N PRO A 272 -17.97 -3.09 3.02
CA PRO A 272 -16.98 -3.73 3.87
C PRO A 272 -17.62 -4.37 5.11
N GLY A 273 -17.09 -5.54 5.52
CA GLY A 273 -17.59 -6.27 6.69
C GLY A 273 -18.88 -7.03 6.48
N SER A 274 -19.53 -6.96 5.30
CA SER A 274 -20.66 -7.84 4.97
C SER A 274 -20.23 -9.31 4.87
N ASP A 275 -21.19 -10.25 4.97
CA ASP A 275 -20.90 -11.69 5.04
C ASP A 275 -20.01 -12.21 3.90
N ASN A 276 -20.21 -11.68 2.69
CA ASN A 276 -19.45 -12.06 1.49
C ASN A 276 -18.31 -11.11 1.15
N TRP A 277 -18.01 -10.11 1.99
CA TRP A 277 -16.90 -9.17 1.76
C TRP A 277 -15.56 -9.88 1.71
N GLY A 278 -14.74 -9.59 0.71
CA GLY A 278 -13.38 -10.13 0.55
C GLY A 278 -13.32 -11.65 0.36
N VAL A 279 -14.44 -12.31 0.04
CA VAL A 279 -14.48 -13.74 -0.23
C VAL A 279 -14.20 -13.97 -1.71
N GLU A 280 -13.09 -14.62 -2.00
CA GLU A 280 -12.70 -14.95 -3.36
C GLU A 280 -13.53 -16.12 -3.93
N PRO A 281 -13.76 -16.15 -5.26
CA PRO A 281 -14.46 -17.27 -5.88
C PRO A 281 -13.65 -18.56 -5.77
N PRO A 282 -14.29 -19.76 -5.80
CA PRO A 282 -13.59 -21.03 -5.74
C PRO A 282 -12.54 -21.27 -6.83
N SER A 283 -12.62 -20.53 -7.94
CA SER A 283 -11.63 -20.55 -9.02
C SER A 283 -10.35 -19.79 -8.66
N ALA A 284 -10.35 -18.98 -7.60
CA ALA A 284 -9.18 -18.28 -7.08
C ALA A 284 -8.53 -19.12 -5.97
N PHE A 285 -7.35 -19.64 -6.24
CA PHE A 285 -6.64 -20.53 -5.32
C PHE A 285 -5.12 -20.36 -5.42
N ALA A 286 -4.42 -20.84 -4.40
CA ALA A 286 -3.00 -21.05 -4.41
C ALA A 286 -2.68 -22.51 -4.74
N THR A 287 -1.63 -22.76 -5.53
CA THR A 287 -1.08 -24.10 -5.75
C THR A 287 0.17 -24.26 -4.88
N LEU A 288 0.11 -25.19 -3.92
CA LEU A 288 1.25 -25.54 -3.06
C LEU A 288 1.87 -26.85 -3.52
N ARG A 289 3.19 -26.84 -3.75
CA ARG A 289 4.00 -28.04 -3.99
C ARG A 289 4.87 -28.33 -2.79
N THR A 290 4.79 -29.55 -2.26
CA THR A 290 5.64 -30.03 -1.17
C THR A 290 6.91 -30.68 -1.75
N ILE A 291 8.06 -30.35 -1.13
CA ILE A 291 9.38 -30.85 -1.54
C ILE A 291 9.98 -31.68 -0.42
N ARG A 292 10.45 -32.89 -0.76
CA ARG A 292 11.26 -33.73 0.11
C ARG A 292 12.40 -34.35 -0.72
N GLU A 293 13.61 -34.38 -0.13
CA GLU A 293 14.80 -34.97 -0.81
C GLU A 293 14.99 -34.45 -2.24
N SER A 294 14.79 -33.13 -2.46
CA SER A 294 14.87 -32.45 -3.75
C SER A 294 13.86 -32.94 -4.81
N LYS A 295 12.77 -33.58 -4.38
CA LYS A 295 11.68 -34.04 -5.27
C LYS A 295 10.36 -33.41 -4.85
N VAL A 296 9.52 -33.08 -5.83
CA VAL A 296 8.13 -32.74 -5.57
C VAL A 296 7.39 -34.04 -5.22
N VAL A 297 6.86 -34.09 -4.00
CA VAL A 297 6.16 -35.27 -3.45
C VAL A 297 4.66 -35.05 -3.31
N GLY A 298 4.18 -33.84 -3.49
CA GLY A 298 2.76 -33.51 -3.45
C GLY A 298 2.46 -32.17 -4.10
N GLU A 299 1.24 -32.03 -4.60
CA GLU A 299 0.66 -30.80 -5.09
C GLU A 299 -0.76 -30.71 -4.58
N GLU A 300 -1.13 -29.56 -4.02
CA GLU A 300 -2.46 -29.32 -3.50
C GLU A 300 -2.96 -27.92 -3.86
N THR A 301 -4.26 -27.78 -3.98
CA THR A 301 -4.97 -26.52 -4.21
C THR A 301 -5.47 -26.00 -2.88
N ILE A 302 -5.04 -24.78 -2.53
CA ILE A 302 -5.39 -24.10 -1.29
C ILE A 302 -6.35 -22.96 -1.62
N PRO A 303 -7.60 -22.96 -1.11
CA PRO A 303 -8.50 -21.81 -1.24
C PRO A 303 -7.85 -20.54 -0.68
N LEU A 304 -8.03 -19.39 -1.32
CA LEU A 304 -7.53 -18.14 -0.79
C LEU A 304 -8.27 -17.77 0.50
N LYS A 305 -7.53 -17.21 1.45
CA LYS A 305 -8.12 -16.62 2.66
C LYS A 305 -9.00 -15.44 2.26
N ARG A 306 -9.98 -15.15 3.08
CA ARG A 306 -10.79 -13.95 2.95
C ARG A 306 -9.93 -12.69 3.06
N GLY A 307 -10.05 -11.77 2.11
CA GLY A 307 -9.45 -10.44 2.20
C GLY A 307 -10.07 -9.62 3.34
N ARG A 308 -9.28 -8.75 3.99
CA ARG A 308 -9.67 -8.11 5.26
C ARG A 308 -9.27 -6.63 5.33
N TRP A 309 -9.47 -5.85 4.27
CA TRP A 309 -9.29 -4.38 4.33
C TRP A 309 -10.15 -3.74 5.41
N ASP A 310 -11.28 -4.34 5.72
CA ASP A 310 -12.18 -3.95 6.80
C ASP A 310 -11.53 -4.00 8.21
N ASN A 311 -10.39 -4.68 8.37
CA ASN A 311 -9.64 -4.71 9.62
C ASN A 311 -8.71 -3.49 9.81
N TYR A 312 -8.43 -2.71 8.76
CA TYR A 312 -7.46 -1.64 8.86
C TYR A 312 -7.89 -0.54 9.84
N TYR A 313 -9.07 0.05 9.65
CA TYR A 313 -9.55 1.12 10.53
C TYR A 313 -9.78 0.68 11.98
N PRO A 314 -10.36 -0.49 12.27
CA PRO A 314 -10.37 -1.04 13.64
C PRO A 314 -8.99 -1.09 14.28
N ALA A 315 -7.95 -1.56 13.57
CA ALA A 315 -6.59 -1.59 14.09
C ALA A 315 -5.99 -0.19 14.32
N VAL A 316 -6.28 0.79 13.44
CA VAL A 316 -5.91 2.20 13.66
C VAL A 316 -6.57 2.74 14.93
N ARG A 317 -7.85 2.45 15.13
CA ARG A 317 -8.57 2.87 16.35
C ARG A 317 -7.94 2.28 17.61
N ASP A 318 -7.66 0.99 17.59
CA ASP A 318 -7.10 0.31 18.76
C ASP A 318 -5.69 0.83 19.08
N ALA A 319 -4.88 1.15 18.05
CA ALA A 319 -3.58 1.81 18.24
C ALA A 319 -3.73 3.20 18.89
N ILE A 320 -4.70 4.02 18.45
CA ILE A 320 -4.92 5.37 18.99
C ILE A 320 -5.51 5.32 20.42
N MET A 321 -6.48 4.46 20.65
CA MET A 321 -7.27 4.46 21.88
C MET A 321 -6.68 3.62 23.00
N HIS A 322 -5.93 2.56 22.65
CA HIS A 322 -5.42 1.56 23.58
C HIS A 322 -3.89 1.47 23.59
N GLY A 323 -3.20 2.12 22.64
CA GLY A 323 -1.74 2.03 22.50
C GLY A 323 -1.28 0.71 21.91
N ASP A 324 -2.16 0.00 21.21
CA ASP A 324 -1.82 -1.20 20.49
C ASP A 324 -0.81 -0.90 19.36
N PRO A 325 -0.07 -1.89 18.87
CA PRO A 325 0.84 -1.69 17.73
C PRO A 325 0.10 -1.12 16.51
N ALA A 326 0.73 -0.15 15.84
CA ALA A 326 0.21 0.39 14.59
C ALA A 326 0.05 -0.73 13.55
N PRO A 327 -1.04 -0.74 12.75
CA PRO A 327 -1.26 -1.78 11.74
C PRO A 327 -0.14 -1.84 10.68
N VAL A 328 0.51 -0.70 10.43
CA VAL A 328 1.71 -0.57 9.61
C VAL A 328 2.69 0.34 10.38
N PRO A 329 3.76 -0.21 10.99
CA PRO A 329 4.76 0.59 11.70
C PRO A 329 5.46 1.58 10.76
N LEU A 330 5.73 2.80 11.21
CA LEU A 330 6.44 3.79 10.39
C LEU A 330 7.86 3.35 10.05
N THR A 331 8.48 2.50 10.85
CA THR A 331 9.78 1.87 10.53
C THR A 331 9.74 1.06 9.24
N ASP A 332 8.64 0.34 9.00
CA ASP A 332 8.44 -0.44 7.77
C ASP A 332 8.26 0.49 6.57
N VAL A 333 7.54 1.61 6.78
CA VAL A 333 7.33 2.62 5.74
C VAL A 333 8.65 3.30 5.36
N VAL A 334 9.50 3.61 6.32
CA VAL A 334 10.86 4.13 6.06
C VAL A 334 11.69 3.09 5.30
N ALA A 335 11.65 1.83 5.70
CA ALA A 335 12.36 0.76 5.00
C ALA A 335 11.85 0.59 3.56
N ASN A 336 10.54 0.63 3.36
CA ASN A 336 9.91 0.60 2.04
C ASN A 336 10.42 1.74 1.15
N MET A 337 10.33 2.97 1.64
CA MET A 337 10.75 4.14 0.85
C MET A 337 12.26 4.17 0.58
N ARG A 338 13.10 3.67 1.48
CA ARG A 338 14.54 3.49 1.20
C ARG A 338 14.80 2.55 0.03
N VAL A 339 14.05 1.45 -0.07
CA VAL A 339 14.13 0.54 -1.22
C VAL A 339 13.67 1.25 -2.49
N ILE A 340 12.56 2.00 -2.44
CA ILE A 340 12.05 2.79 -3.58
C ILE A 340 13.07 3.83 -4.04
N ASP A 341 13.67 4.61 -3.12
CA ASP A 341 14.71 5.59 -3.43
C ASP A 341 15.92 4.93 -4.09
N SER A 342 16.36 3.78 -3.55
CA SER A 342 17.47 2.99 -4.09
C SER A 342 17.13 2.41 -5.47
N ALA A 343 15.89 1.99 -5.70
CA ALA A 343 15.44 1.48 -6.99
C ALA A 343 15.42 2.59 -8.07
N ARG A 344 14.96 3.78 -7.71
CA ARG A 344 14.99 4.95 -8.61
C ARG A 344 16.44 5.30 -8.97
N LEU A 345 17.33 5.34 -7.98
CA LEU A 345 18.77 5.60 -8.20
C LEU A 345 19.40 4.49 -9.08
N ALA A 346 19.12 3.20 -8.80
CA ALA A 346 19.62 2.09 -9.58
C ALA A 346 19.15 2.14 -11.03
N SER A 347 17.87 2.50 -11.27
CA SER A 347 17.32 2.62 -12.62
C SER A 347 17.97 3.72 -13.45
N VAL A 348 18.30 4.86 -12.83
CA VAL A 348 18.95 5.99 -13.54
C VAL A 348 20.42 5.73 -13.75
N SER A 349 21.12 5.19 -12.75
CA SER A 349 22.58 5.02 -12.78
C SER A 349 23.03 3.72 -13.47
N GLY A 350 22.14 2.73 -13.60
CA GLY A 350 22.44 1.40 -14.14
C GLY A 350 23.31 0.52 -13.25
N VAL A 351 23.48 0.89 -11.97
CA VAL A 351 24.30 0.13 -11.01
C VAL A 351 23.47 -0.43 -9.87
N VAL A 352 23.98 -1.48 -9.22
CA VAL A 352 23.40 -2.01 -7.99
C VAL A 352 23.62 -1.03 -6.84
N VAL A 353 22.56 -0.67 -6.11
CA VAL A 353 22.60 0.23 -4.97
C VAL A 353 22.54 -0.55 -3.67
N ASN A 354 23.53 -0.38 -2.78
CA ASN A 354 23.56 -0.97 -1.44
C ASN A 354 22.82 -0.04 -0.45
N LEU A 355 21.91 -0.61 0.35
CA LEU A 355 21.16 0.13 1.37
C LEU A 355 21.98 0.36 2.64
N ASN A 356 22.93 -0.53 2.92
CA ASN A 356 23.88 -0.41 4.06
C ASN A 356 25.32 -0.32 3.52
N PRO A 357 25.82 0.87 3.14
CA PRO A 357 27.17 1.02 2.58
C PRO A 357 28.29 0.62 3.55
N SER A 358 28.02 0.49 4.87
CA SER A 358 29.00 0.06 5.88
C SER A 358 29.25 -1.44 5.93
N ALA A 359 28.49 -2.28 5.21
CA ALA A 359 28.68 -3.74 5.19
C ALA A 359 29.64 -4.25 4.10
N SER A 360 30.21 -3.37 3.27
CA SER A 360 31.00 -3.74 2.08
C SER A 360 32.54 -3.81 2.31
N HIS A 361 33.04 -3.92 3.54
CA HIS A 361 34.48 -4.10 3.79
C HIS A 361 34.70 -5.30 4.74
N GLY A 362 34.59 -6.49 4.20
CA GLY A 362 34.90 -7.74 4.89
C GLY A 362 35.06 -8.89 3.89
N ASN A 363 36.12 -8.84 3.10
CA ASN A 363 36.72 -10.01 2.45
C ASN A 363 38.18 -10.07 2.83
#